data_b8bcbca4b7185815a714a62aa171d9a0
#
_entry.id   b8bcbca4b7185815a714a62aa171d9a0
#
_cell.length_a   1.000
_cell.length_b   1.000
_cell.length_c   1.000
_cell.angle_alpha   90.00
_cell.angle_beta   90.00
_cell.angle_gamma   90.00
#
_symmetry.space_group_name_H-M   'P 1'
#
loop_
_entity.id
_entity.type
_entity.pdbx_description
1 polymer ?
#
loop_
_entity_poly.entity_id
_entity_poly.type
_entity_poly.pdbx_seq_one_letter_code
_entity_poly.pdbx_strand_id
1 'polypeptide(L)'
;LGQSGEYNHYFWKEFRRNVKEANPNALILAEHYGDPTEWLKGDEWDTVMNYDAFMEPLTWFLTGVEKHSDEYRQDQLGNPDSFFGSMRHFMTRFHTQSLQVAMNELSNHDHSRFLTRTNRKVGRTAYLGPEAANEGVDKAIMRLAVMIQMTWPGAPTIYYGDEAGLCGWTDPDNRRAYPW
;
A
#
# COMPACT_ATOMS: atom_id res chain seq x y z
N LEU A 1 -18.38 -6.87 -3.84
CA LEU A 1 -19.34 -7.14 -2.76
C LEU A 1 -20.09 -5.88 -2.34
N GLY A 2 -20.63 -5.10 -3.32
CA GLY A 2 -21.44 -3.91 -3.08
C GLY A 2 -22.83 -4.21 -2.55
N GLN A 3 -22.90 -4.90 -1.43
CA GLN A 3 -24.14 -5.24 -0.72
C GLN A 3 -24.46 -4.17 0.31
N SER A 4 -25.69 -4.13 0.80
CA SER A 4 -26.06 -3.21 1.88
C SER A 4 -25.07 -3.33 3.04
N GLY A 5 -24.71 -2.24 3.69
CA GLY A 5 -23.72 -2.24 4.76
C GLY A 5 -23.99 -3.27 5.86
N GLU A 6 -25.25 -3.48 6.22
CA GLU A 6 -25.68 -4.45 7.24
C GLU A 6 -25.35 -5.90 6.86
N TYR A 7 -25.59 -6.30 5.61
CA TYR A 7 -25.26 -7.66 5.14
C TYR A 7 -23.75 -7.87 5.09
N ASN A 8 -23.00 -6.86 4.67
CA ASN A 8 -21.53 -6.90 4.63
C ASN A 8 -20.95 -7.15 6.04
N HIS A 9 -21.39 -6.40 7.06
CA HIS A 9 -20.95 -6.58 8.43
C HIS A 9 -21.33 -7.96 9.00
N TYR A 10 -22.54 -8.43 8.74
CA TYR A 10 -22.94 -9.79 9.16
C TYR A 10 -22.01 -10.85 8.57
N PHE A 11 -21.72 -10.77 7.27
CA PHE A 11 -20.82 -11.71 6.60
C PHE A 11 -19.43 -11.73 7.24
N TRP A 12 -18.83 -10.56 7.49
CA TRP A 12 -17.47 -10.48 8.05
C TRP A 12 -17.41 -10.96 9.51
N LYS A 13 -18.43 -10.75 10.30
CA LYS A 13 -18.52 -11.29 11.67
C LYS A 13 -18.57 -12.82 11.67
N GLU A 14 -19.39 -13.40 10.80
CA GLU A 14 -19.44 -14.86 10.63
C GLU A 14 -18.13 -15.41 10.07
N PHE A 15 -17.54 -14.75 9.10
CA PHE A 15 -16.23 -15.10 8.55
C PHE A 15 -15.17 -15.12 9.66
N ARG A 16 -15.07 -14.04 10.45
CA ARG A 16 -14.14 -13.96 11.59
C ARG A 16 -14.38 -15.08 12.59
N ARG A 17 -15.60 -15.31 12.98
CA ARG A 17 -15.94 -16.37 13.93
C ARG A 17 -15.38 -17.72 13.48
N ASN A 18 -15.65 -18.11 12.25
CA ASN A 18 -15.19 -19.38 11.69
C ASN A 18 -13.66 -19.47 11.57
N VAL A 19 -13.00 -18.39 11.13
CA VAL A 19 -11.54 -18.33 11.02
C VAL A 19 -10.89 -18.46 12.41
N LYS A 20 -11.37 -17.70 13.39
CA LYS A 20 -10.79 -17.70 14.73
C LYS A 20 -11.10 -18.99 15.52
N GLU A 21 -12.21 -19.65 15.22
CA GLU A 21 -12.53 -20.99 15.75
C GLU A 21 -11.56 -22.04 15.21
N ALA A 22 -11.23 -21.97 13.92
CA ALA A 22 -10.26 -22.88 13.31
C ALA A 22 -8.81 -22.59 13.74
N ASN A 23 -8.45 -21.31 13.83
CA ASN A 23 -7.13 -20.88 14.31
C ASN A 23 -7.23 -19.48 14.95
N PRO A 24 -7.20 -19.37 16.28
CA PRO A 24 -7.31 -18.07 16.97
C PRO A 24 -6.18 -17.09 16.65
N ASN A 25 -5.04 -17.58 16.17
CA ASN A 25 -3.88 -16.77 15.80
C ASN A 25 -3.86 -16.35 14.32
N ALA A 26 -4.82 -16.80 13.49
CA ALA A 26 -4.90 -16.38 12.10
C ALA A 26 -5.20 -14.89 12.00
N LEU A 27 -4.43 -14.17 11.17
CA LEU A 27 -4.68 -12.76 10.86
C LEU A 27 -5.73 -12.64 9.75
N ILE A 28 -6.70 -11.77 9.94
CA ILE A 28 -7.69 -11.38 8.93
C ILE A 28 -7.31 -10.00 8.43
N LEU A 29 -6.72 -9.95 7.24
CA LEU A 29 -6.30 -8.73 6.56
C LEU A 29 -7.17 -8.51 5.33
N ALA A 30 -7.73 -7.31 5.20
CA ALA A 30 -8.55 -6.95 4.05
C ALA A 30 -7.82 -6.04 3.07
N GLU A 31 -8.03 -6.27 1.78
CA GLU A 31 -7.77 -5.28 0.75
C GLU A 31 -8.98 -4.34 0.68
N HIS A 32 -8.76 -3.11 1.10
CA HIS A 32 -9.82 -2.10 1.19
C HIS A 32 -9.27 -0.72 0.90
N TYR A 33 -9.93 -0.01 -0.01
CA TYR A 33 -9.65 1.39 -0.31
C TYR A 33 -10.54 2.30 0.54
N GLY A 34 -9.97 3.35 1.12
CA GLY A 34 -10.67 4.31 1.96
C GLY A 34 -10.70 3.92 3.43
N ASP A 35 -11.64 4.50 4.19
CA ASP A 35 -11.69 4.39 5.64
C ASP A 35 -12.13 2.99 6.13
N PRO A 36 -11.28 2.21 6.78
CA PRO A 36 -11.60 0.87 7.24
C PRO A 36 -12.24 0.83 8.65
N THR A 37 -12.45 1.97 9.30
CA THR A 37 -12.81 2.07 10.73
C THR A 37 -14.01 1.21 11.10
N GLU A 38 -15.03 1.16 10.22
CA GLU A 38 -16.26 0.41 10.48
C GLU A 38 -16.04 -1.10 10.63
N TRP A 39 -14.99 -1.65 10.01
CA TRP A 39 -14.68 -3.09 10.05
C TRP A 39 -13.56 -3.45 11.04
N LEU A 40 -12.89 -2.46 11.65
CA LEU A 40 -11.78 -2.66 12.59
C LEU A 40 -12.19 -2.58 14.06
N LYS A 41 -13.46 -2.83 14.36
CA LYS A 41 -14.02 -2.78 15.74
C LYS A 41 -13.67 -4.02 16.59
N GLY A 42 -12.94 -4.99 16.03
CA GLY A 42 -12.48 -6.20 16.73
C GLY A 42 -13.34 -7.44 16.49
N ASP A 43 -14.45 -7.32 15.77
CA ASP A 43 -15.37 -8.39 15.46
C ASP A 43 -15.45 -8.78 13.97
N GLU A 44 -14.66 -8.10 13.13
CA GLU A 44 -14.58 -8.35 11.68
C GLU A 44 -13.13 -8.54 11.23
N TRP A 45 -12.48 -7.51 10.66
CA TRP A 45 -11.09 -7.59 10.23
C TRP A 45 -10.13 -7.28 11.39
N ASP A 46 -8.94 -7.86 11.35
CA ASP A 46 -7.85 -7.47 12.25
C ASP A 46 -7.15 -6.20 11.74
N THR A 47 -6.96 -6.09 10.42
CA THR A 47 -6.27 -4.99 9.78
C THR A 47 -6.55 -4.94 8.27
N VAL A 48 -5.85 -4.02 7.57
CA VAL A 48 -5.95 -3.81 6.12
C VAL A 48 -4.58 -3.65 5.47
N MET A 49 -4.54 -3.75 4.14
CA MET A 49 -3.44 -3.19 3.34
C MET A 49 -3.41 -1.68 3.58
N ASN A 50 -2.27 -1.18 4.07
CA ASN A 50 -2.19 0.18 4.63
C ASN A 50 -1.96 1.23 3.54
N TYR A 51 -2.95 1.44 2.69
CA TYR A 51 -2.87 2.40 1.60
C TYR A 51 -2.82 3.85 2.12
N ASP A 52 -3.85 4.23 2.87
CA ASP A 52 -4.06 5.63 3.25
C ASP A 52 -3.09 6.09 4.35
N ALA A 53 -2.79 5.24 5.35
CA ALA A 53 -1.93 5.60 6.47
C ALA A 53 -0.45 5.25 6.26
N PHE A 54 -0.05 4.79 5.07
CA PHE A 54 1.35 4.51 4.75
C PHE A 54 1.68 4.72 3.26
N MET A 55 1.15 3.88 2.36
CA MET A 55 1.62 3.83 0.97
C MET A 55 1.42 5.16 0.25
N GLU A 56 0.21 5.71 0.29
CA GLU A 56 -0.13 6.92 -0.48
C GLU A 56 0.62 8.17 -0.01
N PRO A 57 0.63 8.51 1.29
CA PRO A 57 1.41 9.65 1.74
C PRO A 57 2.90 9.52 1.43
N LEU A 58 3.44 8.30 1.55
CA LEU A 58 4.86 8.04 1.30
C LEU A 58 5.23 8.19 -0.18
N THR A 59 4.42 7.62 -1.08
CA THR A 59 4.71 7.74 -2.52
C THR A 59 4.64 9.18 -2.99
N TRP A 60 3.63 9.95 -2.57
CA TRP A 60 3.52 11.37 -2.87
C TRP A 60 4.73 12.15 -2.34
N PHE A 61 5.10 11.93 -1.09
CA PHE A 61 6.20 12.65 -0.45
C PHE A 61 7.56 12.39 -1.13
N LEU A 62 7.88 11.12 -1.41
CA LEU A 62 9.19 10.74 -1.93
C LEU A 62 9.30 10.85 -3.45
N THR A 63 8.21 10.70 -4.16
CA THR A 63 8.25 10.64 -5.63
C THR A 63 7.43 11.72 -6.34
N GLY A 64 6.42 12.26 -5.70
CA GLY A 64 5.43 13.14 -6.33
C GLY A 64 4.48 12.39 -7.27
N VAL A 65 4.55 11.05 -7.33
CA VAL A 65 3.78 10.22 -8.26
C VAL A 65 2.73 9.42 -7.49
N GLU A 66 1.53 9.36 -8.05
CA GLU A 66 0.42 8.56 -7.57
C GLU A 66 0.75 7.05 -7.67
N LYS A 67 0.14 6.22 -6.82
CA LYS A 67 0.43 4.78 -6.70
C LYS A 67 0.32 3.96 -7.99
N HIS A 68 -0.54 4.37 -8.94
CA HIS A 68 -0.65 3.75 -10.25
C HIS A 68 0.22 4.41 -11.34
N SER A 69 0.93 5.48 -10.99
CA SER A 69 1.65 6.34 -11.93
C SER A 69 0.75 7.09 -12.92
N ASP A 70 -0.46 7.44 -12.49
CA ASP A 70 -1.43 8.17 -13.32
C ASP A 70 -1.36 9.68 -13.16
N GLU A 71 -0.78 10.17 -12.04
CA GLU A 71 -0.67 11.58 -11.75
C GLU A 71 0.70 11.92 -11.15
N TYR A 72 1.21 13.10 -11.48
CA TYR A 72 2.37 13.71 -10.83
C TYR A 72 2.01 15.04 -10.22
N ARG A 73 2.37 15.25 -8.94
CA ARG A 73 2.12 16.49 -8.20
C ARG A 73 3.39 17.03 -7.56
N GLN A 74 3.92 18.09 -8.16
CA GLN A 74 5.13 18.77 -7.67
C GLN A 74 4.93 19.36 -6.26
N ASP A 75 3.71 19.78 -5.92
CA ASP A 75 3.36 20.36 -4.61
C ASP A 75 3.38 19.34 -3.47
N GLN A 76 3.31 18.06 -3.79
CA GLN A 76 3.38 16.95 -2.83
C GLN A 76 4.81 16.45 -2.60
N LEU A 77 5.66 16.59 -3.62
CA LEU A 77 7.04 16.11 -3.57
C LEU A 77 7.86 16.86 -2.51
N GLY A 78 8.32 16.13 -1.50
CA GLY A 78 9.10 16.67 -0.39
C GLY A 78 8.32 17.61 0.53
N ASN A 79 6.98 17.59 0.51
CA ASN A 79 6.14 18.43 1.34
C ASN A 79 5.87 17.74 2.70
N PRO A 80 6.56 18.17 3.79
CA PRO A 80 6.42 17.51 5.08
C PRO A 80 5.05 17.76 5.72
N ASP A 81 4.43 18.91 5.48
CA ASP A 81 3.12 19.22 6.06
C ASP A 81 2.04 18.31 5.48
N SER A 82 2.07 18.08 4.16
CA SER A 82 1.19 17.13 3.51
C SER A 82 1.44 15.71 4.01
N PHE A 83 2.69 15.28 4.06
CA PHE A 83 3.07 13.93 4.49
C PHE A 83 2.64 13.64 5.94
N PHE A 84 3.11 14.44 6.90
CA PHE A 84 2.79 14.21 8.31
C PHE A 84 1.32 14.50 8.63
N GLY A 85 0.70 15.44 7.92
CA GLY A 85 -0.73 15.72 8.05
C GLY A 85 -1.57 14.51 7.64
N SER A 86 -1.30 13.91 6.48
CA SER A 86 -1.98 12.72 5.99
C SER A 86 -1.73 11.51 6.89
N MET A 87 -0.46 11.24 7.24
CA MET A 87 -0.11 10.13 8.13
C MET A 87 -0.87 10.23 9.46
N ARG A 88 -0.85 11.38 10.10
CA ARG A 88 -1.57 11.60 11.37
C ARG A 88 -3.07 11.40 11.20
N HIS A 89 -3.65 11.98 10.16
CA HIS A 89 -5.09 11.89 9.91
C HIS A 89 -5.56 10.44 9.76
N PHE A 90 -4.87 9.67 8.96
CA PHE A 90 -5.27 8.28 8.69
C PHE A 90 -4.88 7.31 9.82
N MET A 91 -3.69 7.47 10.41
CA MET A 91 -3.28 6.60 11.53
C MET A 91 -4.21 6.69 12.74
N THR A 92 -4.79 7.86 13.02
CA THR A 92 -5.72 8.04 14.14
C THR A 92 -7.05 7.34 13.96
N ARG A 93 -7.35 6.83 12.77
CA ARG A 93 -8.55 6.02 12.49
C ARG A 93 -8.40 4.56 12.86
N PHE A 94 -7.18 4.11 13.11
CA PHE A 94 -6.91 2.74 13.53
C PHE A 94 -6.91 2.61 15.05
N HIS A 95 -7.44 1.51 15.56
CA HIS A 95 -7.04 1.05 16.88
C HIS A 95 -5.57 0.64 16.86
N THR A 96 -4.87 0.82 17.98
CA THR A 96 -3.42 0.54 18.07
C THR A 96 -3.07 -0.87 17.58
N GLN A 97 -3.85 -1.87 17.96
CA GLN A 97 -3.61 -3.26 17.57
C GLN A 97 -3.72 -3.46 16.05
N SER A 98 -4.72 -2.86 15.42
CA SER A 98 -4.90 -2.92 13.96
C SER A 98 -3.79 -2.18 13.22
N LEU A 99 -3.34 -1.03 13.74
CA LEU A 99 -2.25 -0.27 13.16
C LEU A 99 -0.91 -1.02 13.23
N GLN A 100 -0.63 -1.68 14.37
CA GLN A 100 0.63 -2.43 14.56
C GLN A 100 0.81 -3.60 13.59
N VAL A 101 -0.28 -4.14 13.06
CA VAL A 101 -0.27 -5.24 12.08
C VAL A 101 -0.75 -4.80 10.70
N ALA A 102 -0.96 -3.49 10.48
CA ALA A 102 -1.34 -2.95 9.18
C ALA A 102 -0.22 -3.19 8.16
N MET A 103 -0.59 -3.64 6.97
CA MET A 103 0.35 -4.07 5.94
C MET A 103 1.01 -2.86 5.27
N ASN A 104 2.19 -2.46 5.77
CA ASN A 104 2.98 -1.38 5.20
C ASN A 104 3.77 -1.89 4.00
N GLU A 105 3.34 -1.55 2.81
CA GLU A 105 3.96 -1.98 1.56
C GLU A 105 4.36 -0.77 0.70
N LEU A 106 5.40 -0.93 -0.11
CA LEU A 106 5.82 0.06 -1.10
C LEU A 106 5.23 -0.23 -2.47
N SER A 107 5.10 -1.50 -2.81
CA SER A 107 4.51 -2.02 -4.04
C SER A 107 3.55 -3.16 -3.73
N ASN A 108 2.62 -3.44 -4.64
CA ASN A 108 1.76 -4.61 -4.58
C ASN A 108 1.35 -5.10 -5.98
N HIS A 109 0.38 -6.01 -6.01
CA HIS A 109 -0.09 -6.66 -7.22
C HIS A 109 -0.88 -5.75 -8.19
N ASP A 110 -1.37 -4.58 -7.74
CA ASP A 110 -2.17 -3.65 -8.56
C ASP A 110 -1.38 -2.39 -8.95
N HIS A 111 -0.54 -1.89 -8.06
CA HIS A 111 0.13 -0.60 -8.21
C HIS A 111 1.43 -0.72 -9.01
N SER A 112 1.88 0.38 -9.59
CA SER A 112 3.23 0.43 -10.15
C SER A 112 4.27 0.18 -9.06
N ARG A 113 5.39 -0.44 -9.43
CA ARG A 113 6.50 -0.67 -8.49
C ARG A 113 7.00 0.66 -7.93
N PHE A 114 7.31 0.70 -6.63
CA PHE A 114 7.78 1.92 -6.00
C PHE A 114 9.06 2.44 -6.68
N LEU A 115 9.99 1.54 -7.02
CA LEU A 115 11.20 1.92 -7.72
C LEU A 115 10.89 2.61 -9.08
N THR A 116 9.90 2.14 -9.82
CA THR A 116 9.43 2.80 -11.06
C THR A 116 8.95 4.22 -10.76
N ARG A 117 8.14 4.42 -9.72
CA ARG A 117 7.63 5.76 -9.35
C ARG A 117 8.73 6.76 -9.02
N THR A 118 9.93 6.30 -8.62
CA THR A 118 11.07 7.19 -8.37
C THR A 118 11.58 7.91 -9.62
N ASN A 119 11.22 7.44 -10.82
CA ASN A 119 11.52 8.12 -12.08
C ASN A 119 10.70 9.39 -12.31
N ARG A 120 9.66 9.61 -11.50
CA ARG A 120 8.75 10.77 -11.53
C ARG A 120 8.01 10.94 -12.85
N LYS A 121 7.77 9.84 -13.55
CA LYS A 121 7.01 9.84 -14.81
C LYS A 121 5.60 9.31 -14.59
N VAL A 122 4.64 9.97 -15.20
CA VAL A 122 3.29 9.42 -15.40
C VAL A 122 3.35 8.43 -16.56
N GLY A 123 2.83 7.22 -16.39
CA GLY A 123 2.96 6.20 -17.43
C GLY A 123 2.21 4.90 -17.19
N ARG A 124 1.97 4.23 -18.30
CA ARG A 124 1.38 2.90 -18.38
C ARG A 124 2.06 2.11 -19.50
N THR A 125 2.12 0.78 -19.36
CA THR A 125 2.66 -0.12 -20.38
C THR A 125 2.04 0.10 -21.76
N ALA A 126 0.72 0.36 -21.79
CA ALA A 126 -0.03 0.50 -23.04
C ALA A 126 0.47 1.62 -23.98
N TYR A 127 1.08 2.66 -23.45
CA TYR A 127 1.54 3.80 -24.28
C TYR A 127 3.01 4.17 -24.11
N LEU A 128 3.69 3.69 -23.07
CA LEU A 128 5.14 3.91 -22.90
C LEU A 128 5.98 2.63 -23.13
N GLY A 129 5.34 1.47 -23.12
CA GLY A 129 6.01 0.18 -23.15
C GLY A 129 6.58 -0.22 -21.78
N PRO A 130 6.90 -1.50 -21.57
CA PRO A 130 7.38 -2.01 -20.29
C PRO A 130 8.79 -1.51 -19.94
N GLU A 131 9.64 -1.25 -20.92
CA GLU A 131 11.04 -0.83 -20.69
C GLU A 131 11.13 0.55 -20.03
N ALA A 132 10.21 1.45 -20.34
CA ALA A 132 10.18 2.80 -19.76
C ALA A 132 10.01 2.79 -18.23
N ALA A 133 9.48 1.72 -17.64
CA ALA A 133 9.39 1.55 -16.21
C ALA A 133 10.76 1.45 -15.50
N ASN A 134 11.80 1.06 -16.24
CA ASN A 134 13.16 0.89 -15.71
C ASN A 134 14.03 2.15 -15.88
N GLU A 135 13.57 3.12 -16.68
CA GLU A 135 14.36 4.30 -17.04
C GLU A 135 14.30 5.38 -15.95
N GLY A 136 15.47 5.93 -15.62
CA GLY A 136 15.57 7.09 -14.73
C GLY A 136 15.18 6.84 -13.28
N VAL A 137 15.15 5.59 -12.86
CA VAL A 137 14.82 5.21 -11.47
C VAL A 137 15.92 5.61 -10.48
N ASP A 138 15.53 5.98 -9.28
CA ASP A 138 16.43 6.40 -8.20
C ASP A 138 16.45 5.39 -7.04
N LYS A 139 17.52 4.60 -6.98
CA LYS A 139 17.72 3.62 -5.90
C LYS A 139 17.99 4.26 -4.53
N ALA A 140 18.39 5.53 -4.46
CA ALA A 140 18.56 6.21 -3.17
C ALA A 140 17.21 6.54 -2.55
N ILE A 141 16.25 6.97 -3.36
CA ILE A 141 14.85 7.17 -2.93
C ILE A 141 14.24 5.83 -2.48
N MET A 142 14.49 4.73 -3.22
CA MET A 142 14.01 3.39 -2.81
C MET A 142 14.58 3.00 -1.45
N ARG A 143 15.89 3.18 -1.20
CA ARG A 143 16.49 2.89 0.11
C ARG A 143 15.89 3.72 1.24
N LEU A 144 15.60 5.00 0.96
CA LEU A 144 14.94 5.87 1.95
C LEU A 144 13.53 5.37 2.27
N ALA A 145 12.77 4.97 1.25
CA ALA A 145 11.44 4.39 1.44
C ALA A 145 11.49 3.10 2.27
N VAL A 146 12.45 2.22 2.00
CA VAL A 146 12.65 0.98 2.79
C VAL A 146 13.00 1.31 4.26
N MET A 147 13.85 2.31 4.52
CA MET A 147 14.13 2.74 5.89
C MET A 147 12.85 3.16 6.63
N ILE A 148 12.01 3.95 5.98
CA ILE A 148 10.73 4.37 6.54
C ILE A 148 9.82 3.15 6.75
N GLN A 149 9.70 2.28 5.77
CA GLN A 149 8.87 1.06 5.83
C GLN A 149 9.25 0.18 7.05
N MET A 150 10.54 0.00 7.30
CA MET A 150 11.05 -0.87 8.38
C MET A 150 10.96 -0.22 9.77
N THR A 151 10.70 1.07 9.87
CA THR A 151 10.69 1.81 11.14
C THR A 151 9.35 2.47 11.46
N TRP A 152 8.43 2.54 10.51
CA TRP A 152 7.10 3.12 10.71
C TRP A 152 6.16 2.12 11.40
N PRO A 153 5.23 2.59 12.27
CA PRO A 153 4.24 1.71 12.89
C PRO A 153 3.44 0.92 11.86
N GLY A 154 3.40 -0.40 12.01
CA GLY A 154 2.77 -1.35 11.10
C GLY A 154 3.64 -2.58 10.85
N ALA A 155 3.19 -3.47 9.99
CA ALA A 155 3.91 -4.66 9.56
C ALA A 155 4.61 -4.40 8.22
N PRO A 156 5.97 -4.26 8.19
CA PRO A 156 6.69 -4.10 6.93
C PRO A 156 6.45 -5.30 6.03
N THR A 157 5.93 -5.06 4.84
CA THR A 157 5.54 -6.11 3.88
C THR A 157 6.27 -5.89 2.57
N ILE A 158 7.08 -6.86 2.16
CA ILE A 158 7.85 -6.81 0.92
C ILE A 158 7.05 -7.49 -0.19
N TYR A 159 6.67 -6.73 -1.22
CA TYR A 159 6.20 -7.33 -2.45
C TYR A 159 7.40 -7.91 -3.20
N TYR A 160 7.31 -9.18 -3.60
CA TYR A 160 8.43 -9.91 -4.19
C TYR A 160 9.13 -9.09 -5.29
N GLY A 161 10.45 -9.10 -5.29
CA GLY A 161 11.26 -8.39 -6.28
C GLY A 161 11.56 -6.93 -5.93
N ASP A 162 10.90 -6.29 -4.97
CA ASP A 162 11.26 -4.96 -4.50
C ASP A 162 12.69 -4.96 -3.94
N GLU A 163 13.05 -6.02 -3.19
CA GLU A 163 14.39 -6.25 -2.65
C GLU A 163 15.46 -6.46 -3.75
N ALA A 164 15.03 -6.95 -4.93
CA ALA A 164 15.90 -7.14 -6.08
C ALA A 164 15.91 -5.92 -7.04
N GLY A 165 15.12 -4.87 -6.74
CA GLY A 165 15.01 -3.69 -7.58
C GLY A 165 14.17 -3.89 -8.82
N LEU A 166 13.15 -4.74 -8.76
CA LEU A 166 12.22 -4.97 -9.86
C LEU A 166 11.39 -3.72 -10.13
N CYS A 167 11.29 -3.35 -11.39
CA CYS A 167 10.45 -2.26 -11.89
C CYS A 167 9.22 -2.80 -12.61
N GLY A 168 8.21 -1.97 -12.79
CA GLY A 168 7.00 -2.27 -13.55
C GLY A 168 5.94 -1.19 -13.36
N TRP A 169 5.17 -0.93 -14.40
CA TRP A 169 3.95 -0.15 -14.34
C TRP A 169 2.89 -0.94 -13.54
N THR A 170 1.67 -0.48 -13.51
CA THR A 170 0.57 -1.20 -12.85
C THR A 170 0.30 -2.57 -13.46
N ASP A 171 -0.54 -3.36 -12.80
CA ASP A 171 -0.98 -4.67 -13.30
C ASP A 171 -1.28 -4.64 -14.82
N PRO A 172 -0.79 -5.63 -15.61
CA PRO A 172 -0.02 -6.81 -15.19
C PRO A 172 1.51 -6.61 -15.15
N ASP A 173 2.05 -5.44 -15.52
CA ASP A 173 3.48 -5.22 -15.71
C ASP A 173 4.29 -5.25 -14.39
N ASN A 174 3.66 -4.90 -13.26
CA ASN A 174 4.27 -5.01 -11.93
C ASN A 174 4.51 -6.46 -11.47
N ARG A 175 3.92 -7.46 -12.16
CA ARG A 175 4.02 -8.89 -11.85
C ARG A 175 5.07 -9.60 -12.70
N ARG A 176 6.15 -8.93 -13.07
CA ARG A 176 7.28 -9.50 -13.83
C ARG A 176 7.93 -10.66 -13.08
N ALA A 177 8.57 -11.57 -13.81
CA ALA A 177 9.34 -12.66 -13.21
C ALA A 177 10.46 -12.13 -12.32
N TYR A 178 10.74 -12.88 -11.23
CA TYR A 178 11.85 -12.54 -10.34
C TYR A 178 13.19 -12.68 -11.08
N PRO A 179 14.12 -11.72 -10.96
CA PRO A 179 15.40 -11.73 -11.67
C PRO A 179 16.43 -12.58 -10.92
N TRP A 180 16.30 -13.90 -11.07
CA TRP A 180 17.22 -14.88 -10.46
C TRP A 180 18.68 -14.70 -10.84
#